data_4eb6c3bebc149f754e59959743861a9e
#
_entry.id   4eb6c3bebc149f754e59959743861a9e
#
_cell.length_a   1.000
_cell.length_b   1.000
_cell.length_c   1.000
_cell.angle_alpha   90.00
_cell.angle_beta   90.00
_cell.angle_gamma   90.00
#
_symmetry.space_group_name_H-M   'P 1'
#
loop_
_entity.id
_entity.type
_entity.pdbx_description
1 polymer ?
#
loop_
_entity_poly.entity_id
_entity_poly.type
_entity_poly.pdbx_seq_one_letter_code
_entity_poly.pdbx_strand_id
1 'polypeptide(L)'
;MDFIEHDLKTLCDDMSEPFLLSETKTLLLQLLSATAYLHSHWILHRDLKTSNLLLNNRGQIKIADFGLARYTGDPAPALTQLVVTLWYRAPELLLGATTYGTEIDAWSIGCIFGELLTRTPLLQGKNEIDQLSKIFELLGVPTDESWPGYRRLPNAKSLTFPKHSSTTGSHLRAKFPLLTKAGVDLLAGLLRLDPKTRTSAEDAMNHEFFREEPRPKREEMLPTFPSKAGQEKRRRAFSPGAPVRGDAPVLEGVVEGGVFTGVDEEAVGAGFALRMGR
;
A
#
# COMPACT_ATOMS: atom_id res chain seq x y z
N MET A 1 -16.96 15.22 -14.74
CA MET A 1 -16.44 14.60 -13.51
C MET A 1 -17.28 15.13 -12.36
N ASP A 2 -17.82 14.24 -11.51
CA ASP A 2 -18.62 14.68 -10.36
C ASP A 2 -17.70 15.41 -9.38
N PHE A 3 -18.21 16.48 -8.76
CA PHE A 3 -17.50 17.13 -7.67
C PHE A 3 -17.64 16.27 -6.40
N ILE A 4 -16.53 16.00 -5.73
CA ILE A 4 -16.49 15.26 -4.47
C ILE A 4 -15.71 16.09 -3.45
N GLU A 5 -16.26 16.20 -2.26
CA GLU A 5 -15.88 17.23 -1.29
C GLU A 5 -14.49 17.01 -0.68
N HIS A 6 -14.06 15.74 -0.51
CA HIS A 6 -12.85 15.43 0.24
C HIS A 6 -12.02 14.34 -0.44
N ASP A 7 -10.71 14.45 -0.42
CA ASP A 7 -9.80 13.31 -0.56
C ASP A 7 -9.53 12.71 0.83
N LEU A 8 -9.41 11.39 0.87
CA LEU A 8 -9.31 10.65 2.14
C LEU A 8 -7.98 10.95 2.88
N LYS A 9 -6.91 11.26 2.15
CA LYS A 9 -5.62 11.63 2.75
C LYS A 9 -5.72 12.95 3.52
N THR A 10 -6.21 13.99 2.87
CA THR A 10 -6.44 15.30 3.52
C THR A 10 -7.38 15.14 4.71
N LEU A 11 -8.41 14.32 4.57
CA LEU A 11 -9.36 14.08 5.64
C LEU A 11 -8.69 13.40 6.85
N CYS A 12 -7.93 12.34 6.65
CA CYS A 12 -7.18 11.68 7.72
C CYS A 12 -6.18 12.61 8.42
N ASP A 13 -5.54 13.53 7.66
CA ASP A 13 -4.61 14.50 8.23
C ASP A 13 -5.29 15.57 9.09
N ASP A 14 -6.52 15.96 8.73
CA ASP A 14 -7.26 17.04 9.39
C ASP A 14 -8.11 16.57 10.58
N MET A 15 -8.49 15.30 10.62
CA MET A 15 -9.30 14.75 11.71
C MET A 15 -8.51 14.76 13.03
N SER A 16 -9.19 15.07 14.14
CA SER A 16 -8.60 14.97 15.48
C SER A 16 -8.49 13.51 15.95
N GLU A 17 -9.51 12.70 15.63
CA GLU A 17 -9.61 11.30 16.00
C GLU A 17 -9.63 10.40 14.75
N PRO A 18 -9.13 9.14 14.82
CA PRO A 18 -9.25 8.19 13.73
C PRO A 18 -10.72 7.81 13.50
N PHE A 19 -11.01 7.27 12.32
CA PHE A 19 -12.29 6.64 12.06
C PHE A 19 -12.60 5.53 13.07
N LEU A 20 -13.85 5.42 13.49
CA LEU A 20 -14.29 4.28 14.29
C LEU A 20 -14.09 2.98 13.46
N LEU A 21 -13.89 1.86 14.16
CA LEU A 21 -13.69 0.57 13.49
C LEU A 21 -14.86 0.23 12.55
N SER A 22 -16.10 0.54 12.93
CA SER A 22 -17.28 0.36 12.09
C SER A 22 -17.28 1.23 10.83
N GLU A 23 -16.73 2.45 10.92
CA GLU A 23 -16.57 3.37 9.80
C GLU A 23 -15.44 2.91 8.87
N THR A 24 -14.30 2.50 9.46
CA THR A 24 -13.19 1.91 8.71
C THR A 24 -13.64 0.68 7.93
N LYS A 25 -14.46 -0.21 8.54
CA LYS A 25 -15.04 -1.37 7.85
C LYS A 25 -15.89 -0.95 6.65
N THR A 26 -16.71 0.08 6.80
CA THR A 26 -17.56 0.58 5.71
C THR A 26 -16.73 1.13 4.55
N LEU A 27 -15.74 1.99 4.87
CA LEU A 27 -14.85 2.55 3.85
C LEU A 27 -14.04 1.46 3.14
N LEU A 28 -13.54 0.48 3.90
CA LEU A 28 -12.77 -0.63 3.35
C LEU A 28 -13.63 -1.53 2.45
N LEU A 29 -14.87 -1.84 2.83
CA LEU A 29 -15.79 -2.62 1.98
C LEU A 29 -16.10 -1.92 0.66
N GLN A 30 -16.33 -0.61 0.68
CA GLN A 30 -16.58 0.16 -0.55
C GLN A 30 -15.33 0.14 -1.45
N LEU A 31 -14.13 0.32 -0.87
CA LEU A 31 -12.88 0.26 -1.63
C LEU A 31 -12.66 -1.12 -2.24
N LEU A 32 -12.84 -2.18 -1.46
CA LEU A 32 -12.73 -3.57 -1.93
C LEU A 32 -13.73 -3.86 -3.07
N SER A 33 -14.99 -3.44 -2.91
CA SER A 33 -16.04 -3.62 -3.91
C SER A 33 -15.71 -2.89 -5.23
N ALA A 34 -15.27 -1.64 -5.14
CA ALA A 34 -14.88 -0.87 -6.32
C ALA A 34 -13.65 -1.49 -7.01
N THR A 35 -12.67 -1.96 -6.24
CA THR A 35 -11.47 -2.60 -6.79
C THR A 35 -11.79 -3.97 -7.40
N ALA A 36 -12.62 -4.79 -6.75
CA ALA A 36 -13.08 -6.06 -7.30
C ALA A 36 -13.83 -5.86 -8.64
N TYR A 37 -14.65 -4.81 -8.75
CA TYR A 37 -15.28 -4.43 -10.00
C TYR A 37 -14.27 -4.09 -11.10
N LEU A 38 -13.23 -3.30 -10.80
CA LEU A 38 -12.16 -3.00 -11.76
C LEU A 38 -11.45 -4.29 -12.20
N HIS A 39 -11.10 -5.15 -11.25
CA HIS A 39 -10.40 -6.40 -11.51
C HIS A 39 -11.24 -7.39 -12.36
N SER A 40 -12.56 -7.45 -12.13
CA SER A 40 -13.46 -8.27 -12.95
C SER A 40 -13.57 -7.78 -14.41
N HIS A 41 -13.22 -6.50 -14.65
CA HIS A 41 -13.12 -5.89 -15.98
C HIS A 41 -11.69 -5.84 -16.50
N TRP A 42 -10.78 -6.63 -15.91
CA TRP A 42 -9.37 -6.71 -16.31
C TRP A 42 -8.60 -5.39 -16.18
N ILE A 43 -9.03 -4.49 -15.30
CA ILE A 43 -8.39 -3.20 -15.07
C ILE A 43 -7.60 -3.25 -13.77
N LEU A 44 -6.32 -2.91 -13.84
CA LEU A 44 -5.43 -2.63 -12.71
C LEU A 44 -5.38 -1.11 -12.52
N HIS A 45 -5.61 -0.64 -11.29
CA HIS A 45 -5.50 0.78 -10.97
C HIS A 45 -4.05 1.22 -10.85
N ARG A 46 -3.21 0.45 -10.13
CA ARG A 46 -1.76 0.61 -9.98
C ARG A 46 -1.29 1.81 -9.16
N ASP A 47 -2.18 2.70 -8.73
CA ASP A 47 -1.86 3.85 -7.87
C ASP A 47 -2.94 4.08 -6.80
N LEU A 48 -3.41 2.99 -6.17
CA LEU A 48 -4.31 3.11 -5.03
C LEU A 48 -3.55 3.68 -3.84
N LYS A 49 -4.06 4.79 -3.32
CA LYS A 49 -3.57 5.51 -2.15
C LYS A 49 -4.67 6.40 -1.59
N THR A 50 -4.56 6.84 -0.37
CA THR A 50 -5.60 7.64 0.30
C THR A 50 -5.89 8.96 -0.43
N SER A 51 -4.90 9.57 -1.11
CA SER A 51 -5.12 10.79 -1.90
C SER A 51 -5.90 10.57 -3.21
N ASN A 52 -5.99 9.32 -3.70
CA ASN A 52 -6.77 8.95 -4.88
C ASN A 52 -8.15 8.38 -4.50
N LEU A 53 -8.49 8.38 -3.22
CA LEU A 53 -9.81 8.00 -2.71
C LEU A 53 -10.56 9.25 -2.30
N LEU A 54 -11.66 9.50 -2.99
CA LEU A 54 -12.51 10.66 -2.74
C LEU A 54 -13.73 10.22 -1.93
N LEU A 55 -14.06 10.98 -0.89
CA LEU A 55 -15.21 10.73 -0.02
C LEU A 55 -16.19 11.89 -0.10
N ASN A 56 -17.44 11.60 -0.40
CA ASN A 56 -18.50 12.60 -0.34
C ASN A 56 -19.19 12.62 1.04
N ASN A 57 -19.97 13.67 1.30
CA ASN A 57 -20.72 13.81 2.54
C ASN A 57 -21.96 12.88 2.63
N ARG A 58 -22.15 11.99 1.65
CA ARG A 58 -23.09 10.87 1.72
C ARG A 58 -22.43 9.57 2.20
N GLY A 59 -21.13 9.62 2.52
CA GLY A 59 -20.37 8.47 2.97
C GLY A 59 -19.89 7.53 1.85
N GLN A 60 -19.89 7.99 0.59
CA GLN A 60 -19.52 7.18 -0.56
C GLN A 60 -18.09 7.45 -0.99
N ILE A 61 -17.30 6.38 -1.13
CA ILE A 61 -15.95 6.42 -1.72
C ILE A 61 -16.04 6.35 -3.25
N LYS A 62 -15.22 7.16 -3.90
CA LYS A 62 -14.93 7.08 -5.33
C LYS A 62 -13.43 6.93 -5.53
N ILE A 63 -13.02 5.95 -6.33
CA ILE A 63 -11.64 5.82 -6.80
C ILE A 63 -11.41 6.84 -7.91
N ALA A 64 -10.31 7.58 -7.83
CA ALA A 64 -9.94 8.63 -8.77
C ALA A 64 -8.51 8.40 -9.30
N ASP A 65 -8.14 9.14 -10.34
CA ASP A 65 -6.81 9.13 -10.96
C ASP A 65 -6.43 7.79 -11.61
N PHE A 66 -7.05 7.51 -12.75
CA PHE A 66 -6.75 6.35 -13.59
C PHE A 66 -5.55 6.59 -14.54
N GLY A 67 -4.73 7.61 -14.32
CA GLY A 67 -3.59 7.95 -15.17
C GLY A 67 -2.56 6.83 -15.32
N LEU A 68 -2.46 5.95 -14.32
CA LEU A 68 -1.58 4.78 -14.33
C LEU A 68 -2.32 3.46 -14.60
N ALA A 69 -3.64 3.47 -14.78
CA ALA A 69 -4.41 2.25 -14.98
C ALA A 69 -4.01 1.51 -16.27
N ARG A 70 -4.11 0.16 -16.24
CA ARG A 70 -3.82 -0.73 -17.38
C ARG A 70 -4.76 -1.92 -17.40
N TYR A 71 -4.93 -2.50 -18.58
CA TYR A 71 -5.59 -3.80 -18.71
C TYR A 71 -4.64 -4.93 -18.31
N THR A 72 -5.16 -5.95 -17.61
CA THR A 72 -4.45 -7.22 -17.38
C THR A 72 -4.63 -8.11 -18.59
N GLY A 73 -3.60 -8.88 -18.94
CA GLY A 73 -3.70 -9.88 -20.01
C GLY A 73 -3.28 -9.43 -21.41
N ASP A 74 -3.07 -8.14 -21.62
CA ASP A 74 -2.33 -7.71 -22.81
C ASP A 74 -0.87 -8.17 -22.68
N PRO A 75 -0.23 -8.66 -23.76
CA PRO A 75 1.22 -8.81 -23.80
C PRO A 75 1.83 -7.41 -23.71
N ALA A 76 1.73 -6.83 -22.54
CA ALA A 76 2.21 -5.49 -22.30
C ALA A 76 3.71 -5.44 -22.53
N PRO A 77 4.20 -4.45 -23.29
CA PRO A 77 5.61 -4.08 -23.19
C PRO A 77 5.91 -3.91 -21.71
N ALA A 78 7.07 -4.42 -21.26
CA ALA A 78 7.50 -4.47 -19.86
C ALA A 78 6.92 -3.28 -19.10
N LEU A 79 5.96 -3.58 -18.21
CA LEU A 79 5.17 -2.56 -17.53
C LEU A 79 6.17 -1.65 -16.84
N THR A 80 6.28 -0.42 -17.32
CA THR A 80 7.21 0.56 -16.79
C THR A 80 7.04 0.59 -15.28
N GLN A 81 8.13 0.43 -14.53
CA GLN A 81 8.18 0.55 -13.06
C GLN A 81 7.89 1.99 -12.61
N LEU A 82 6.99 2.67 -13.31
CA LEU A 82 6.81 4.10 -13.26
C LEU A 82 6.00 4.53 -12.04
N VAL A 83 6.60 5.48 -11.34
CA VAL A 83 5.97 6.62 -10.64
C VAL A 83 4.75 6.30 -9.77
N VAL A 84 4.73 5.15 -9.12
CA VAL A 84 3.74 4.87 -8.08
C VAL A 84 4.27 5.39 -6.76
N THR A 85 3.44 6.03 -5.98
CA THR A 85 3.76 6.47 -4.62
C THR A 85 4.37 5.30 -3.84
N LEU A 86 5.60 5.46 -3.41
CA LEU A 86 6.44 4.39 -2.87
C LEU A 86 5.79 3.64 -1.68
N TRP A 87 5.07 4.36 -0.82
CA TRP A 87 4.51 3.83 0.43
C TRP A 87 3.43 2.77 0.28
N TYR A 88 2.79 2.69 -0.89
CA TYR A 88 1.74 1.72 -1.20
C TYR A 88 2.18 0.68 -2.23
N ARG A 89 3.48 0.71 -2.62
CA ARG A 89 4.02 -0.18 -3.65
C ARG A 89 4.27 -1.57 -3.09
N ALA A 90 3.78 -2.57 -3.82
CA ALA A 90 3.95 -3.97 -3.47
C ALA A 90 5.43 -4.42 -3.56
N PRO A 91 5.88 -5.36 -2.68
CA PRO A 91 7.28 -5.76 -2.60
C PRO A 91 7.80 -6.40 -3.87
N GLU A 92 6.98 -7.12 -4.64
CA GLU A 92 7.38 -7.68 -5.93
C GLU A 92 7.77 -6.60 -6.95
N LEU A 93 7.08 -5.46 -6.95
CA LEU A 93 7.42 -4.32 -7.82
C LEU A 93 8.73 -3.66 -7.39
N LEU A 94 8.97 -3.52 -6.08
CA LEU A 94 10.23 -3.02 -5.53
C LEU A 94 11.38 -3.97 -5.86
N LEU A 95 11.13 -5.29 -5.86
CA LEU A 95 12.09 -6.31 -6.25
C LEU A 95 12.24 -6.45 -7.77
N GLY A 96 11.58 -5.61 -8.56
CA GLY A 96 11.77 -5.53 -10.00
C GLY A 96 10.96 -6.53 -10.82
N ALA A 97 9.87 -7.06 -10.29
CA ALA A 97 8.96 -7.90 -11.07
C ALA A 97 8.46 -7.15 -12.32
N THR A 98 8.54 -7.80 -13.47
CA THR A 98 8.04 -7.28 -14.74
C THR A 98 6.66 -7.81 -15.08
N THR A 99 6.24 -8.89 -14.43
CA THR A 99 4.93 -9.51 -14.59
C THR A 99 4.21 -9.44 -13.25
N TYR A 100 3.03 -8.86 -13.23
CA TYR A 100 2.18 -8.69 -12.05
C TYR A 100 0.71 -8.56 -12.47
N GLY A 101 -0.21 -8.72 -11.54
CA GLY A 101 -1.65 -8.64 -11.77
C GLY A 101 -2.37 -7.88 -10.66
N THR A 102 -3.58 -8.30 -10.36
CA THR A 102 -4.50 -7.65 -9.39
C THR A 102 -3.96 -7.60 -7.96
N GLU A 103 -3.02 -8.45 -7.63
CA GLU A 103 -2.39 -8.55 -6.31
C GLU A 103 -1.66 -7.29 -5.86
N ILE A 104 -1.19 -6.44 -6.80
CA ILE A 104 -0.54 -5.18 -6.45
C ILE A 104 -1.53 -4.15 -5.87
N ASP A 105 -2.75 -4.11 -6.40
CA ASP A 105 -3.81 -3.25 -5.86
C ASP A 105 -4.30 -3.77 -4.50
N ALA A 106 -4.37 -5.10 -4.31
CA ALA A 106 -4.69 -5.71 -3.01
C ALA A 106 -3.68 -5.32 -1.93
N TRP A 107 -2.38 -5.29 -2.26
CA TRP A 107 -1.34 -4.78 -1.37
C TRP A 107 -1.59 -3.32 -0.97
N SER A 108 -1.87 -2.47 -1.96
CA SER A 108 -2.16 -1.05 -1.73
C SER A 108 -3.37 -0.86 -0.80
N ILE A 109 -4.42 -1.69 -0.96
CA ILE A 109 -5.58 -1.71 -0.05
C ILE A 109 -5.16 -2.09 1.37
N GLY A 110 -4.28 -3.08 1.54
CA GLY A 110 -3.72 -3.43 2.85
C GLY A 110 -2.99 -2.25 3.52
N CYS A 111 -2.21 -1.48 2.75
CA CYS A 111 -1.55 -0.27 3.24
C CYS A 111 -2.57 0.81 3.64
N ILE A 112 -3.61 1.03 2.81
CA ILE A 112 -4.69 1.97 3.10
C ILE A 112 -5.47 1.54 4.34
N PHE A 113 -5.75 0.25 4.52
CA PHE A 113 -6.42 -0.26 5.72
C PHE A 113 -5.62 0.06 6.98
N GLY A 114 -4.31 -0.18 6.98
CA GLY A 114 -3.44 0.21 8.09
C GLY A 114 -3.43 1.71 8.35
N GLU A 115 -3.47 2.53 7.30
CA GLU A 115 -3.51 4.00 7.41
C GLU A 115 -4.84 4.50 7.96
N LEU A 116 -5.98 3.93 7.57
CA LEU A 116 -7.29 4.28 8.14
C LEU A 116 -7.36 4.03 9.65
N LEU A 117 -6.68 2.97 10.13
CA LEU A 117 -6.64 2.64 11.55
C LEU A 117 -5.75 3.58 12.37
N THR A 118 -4.71 4.17 11.77
CA THR A 118 -3.68 4.94 12.47
C THR A 118 -3.60 6.40 12.04
N ARG A 119 -4.27 6.78 10.95
CA ARG A 119 -4.18 8.07 10.24
C ARG A 119 -2.79 8.41 9.70
N THR A 120 -1.88 7.48 9.77
CA THR A 120 -0.52 7.64 9.24
C THR A 120 -0.22 6.53 8.25
N PRO A 121 0.45 6.83 7.12
CA PRO A 121 0.81 5.78 6.17
C PRO A 121 1.56 4.64 6.86
N LEU A 122 1.17 3.41 6.53
CA LEU A 122 1.65 2.20 7.23
C LEU A 122 3.16 2.00 7.09
N LEU A 123 3.68 2.28 5.89
CA LEU A 123 5.06 2.00 5.48
C LEU A 123 5.64 3.24 4.78
N GLN A 124 6.40 4.06 5.49
CA GLN A 124 6.93 5.34 5.00
C GLN A 124 8.41 5.23 4.64
N GLY A 125 8.73 4.51 3.56
CA GLY A 125 10.10 4.43 3.06
C GLY A 125 10.56 5.72 2.37
N LYS A 126 11.83 6.08 2.56
CA LYS A 126 12.47 7.24 1.92
C LYS A 126 12.90 6.92 0.48
N ASN A 127 13.24 5.69 0.21
CA ASN A 127 13.62 5.14 -1.07
C ASN A 127 13.18 3.67 -1.18
N GLU A 128 13.40 3.01 -2.31
CA GLU A 128 12.95 1.63 -2.55
C GLU A 128 13.55 0.63 -1.58
N ILE A 129 14.82 0.81 -1.17
CA ILE A 129 15.51 -0.06 -0.22
C ILE A 129 14.93 0.13 1.19
N ASP A 130 14.77 1.37 1.63
CA ASP A 130 14.15 1.69 2.92
C ASP A 130 12.70 1.22 2.98
N GLN A 131 11.96 1.30 1.85
CA GLN A 131 10.60 0.76 1.76
C GLN A 131 10.58 -0.75 1.97
N LEU A 132 11.48 -1.49 1.31
CA LEU A 132 11.62 -2.94 1.53
C LEU A 132 12.04 -3.27 2.95
N SER A 133 12.96 -2.49 3.55
CA SER A 133 13.36 -2.65 4.95
C SER A 133 12.15 -2.55 5.86
N LYS A 134 11.32 -1.51 5.71
CA LYS A 134 10.11 -1.31 6.51
C LYS A 134 9.06 -2.41 6.30
N ILE A 135 8.93 -2.90 5.08
CA ILE A 135 8.05 -4.05 4.78
C ILE A 135 8.53 -5.27 5.56
N PHE A 136 9.82 -5.59 5.51
CA PHE A 136 10.35 -6.78 6.16
C PHE A 136 10.47 -6.64 7.68
N GLU A 137 10.65 -5.43 8.20
CA GLU A 137 10.52 -5.15 9.64
C GLU A 137 9.10 -5.43 10.15
N LEU A 138 8.08 -5.09 9.36
CA LEU A 138 6.69 -5.29 9.75
C LEU A 138 6.21 -6.74 9.56
N LEU A 139 6.58 -7.38 8.44
CA LEU A 139 6.00 -8.65 8.01
C LEU A 139 6.95 -9.85 8.16
N GLY A 140 8.21 -9.58 8.48
CA GLY A 140 9.28 -10.56 8.46
C GLY A 140 9.98 -10.64 7.10
N VAL A 141 11.23 -11.12 7.12
CA VAL A 141 12.02 -11.34 5.91
C VAL A 141 11.46 -12.55 5.16
N PRO A 142 11.29 -12.48 3.82
CA PRO A 142 10.80 -13.60 3.05
C PRO A 142 11.78 -14.79 3.09
N THR A 143 11.23 -15.99 3.14
CA THR A 143 11.95 -17.25 3.00
C THR A 143 11.48 -17.96 1.74
N ASP A 144 12.22 -18.97 1.28
CA ASP A 144 11.78 -19.76 0.12
C ASP A 144 10.46 -20.52 0.40
N GLU A 145 10.10 -20.71 1.68
CA GLU A 145 8.84 -21.28 2.11
C GLU A 145 7.69 -20.26 2.09
N SER A 146 7.92 -19.04 2.63
CA SER A 146 6.90 -17.97 2.71
C SER A 146 6.68 -17.24 1.38
N TRP A 147 7.69 -17.23 0.50
CA TRP A 147 7.61 -16.65 -0.85
C TRP A 147 8.51 -17.42 -1.82
N PRO A 148 8.01 -18.52 -2.41
CA PRO A 148 8.79 -19.34 -3.33
C PRO A 148 9.30 -18.55 -4.54
N GLY A 149 10.60 -18.58 -4.75
CA GLY A 149 11.23 -17.98 -5.92
C GLY A 149 11.46 -16.46 -5.85
N TYR A 150 11.22 -15.79 -4.75
CA TYR A 150 11.47 -14.34 -4.59
C TYR A 150 12.92 -13.95 -4.94
N ARG A 151 13.90 -14.83 -4.65
CA ARG A 151 15.32 -14.62 -4.97
C ARG A 151 15.62 -14.54 -6.47
N ARG A 152 14.67 -14.94 -7.33
CA ARG A 152 14.81 -14.84 -8.79
C ARG A 152 14.43 -13.45 -9.30
N LEU A 153 13.78 -12.64 -8.49
CA LEU A 153 13.43 -11.27 -8.85
C LEU A 153 14.69 -10.44 -9.09
N PRO A 154 14.71 -9.56 -10.10
CA PRO A 154 15.92 -8.84 -10.53
C PRO A 154 16.66 -8.16 -9.39
N ASN A 155 15.95 -7.40 -8.55
CA ASN A 155 16.55 -6.61 -7.48
C ASN A 155 16.82 -7.42 -6.20
N ALA A 156 16.22 -8.62 -6.06
CA ALA A 156 16.43 -9.46 -4.88
C ALA A 156 17.88 -9.96 -4.76
N LYS A 157 18.59 -10.08 -5.89
CA LYS A 157 19.99 -10.53 -5.93
C LYS A 157 20.96 -9.51 -5.33
N SER A 158 20.61 -8.24 -5.39
CA SER A 158 21.43 -7.12 -4.90
C SER A 158 21.23 -6.86 -3.41
N LEU A 159 20.26 -7.54 -2.78
CA LEU A 159 19.92 -7.32 -1.37
C LEU A 159 20.58 -8.36 -0.49
N THR A 160 21.35 -7.89 0.46
CA THR A 160 21.93 -8.75 1.50
C THR A 160 20.98 -8.80 2.69
N PHE A 161 20.31 -9.93 2.85
CA PHE A 161 19.46 -10.18 4.02
C PHE A 161 20.34 -10.56 5.22
N PRO A 162 20.12 -10.01 6.41
CA PRO A 162 20.83 -10.43 7.60
C PRO A 162 20.60 -11.93 7.83
N LYS A 163 21.69 -12.69 8.01
CA LYS A 163 21.64 -14.15 8.20
C LYS A 163 20.85 -14.57 9.43
N HIS A 164 20.68 -13.66 10.37
CA HIS A 164 19.97 -13.84 11.63
C HIS A 164 19.02 -12.66 11.89
N SER A 165 18.10 -12.39 10.95
CA SER A 165 17.00 -11.53 11.33
C SER A 165 16.15 -12.26 12.37
N SER A 166 16.19 -11.77 13.61
CA SER A 166 15.33 -12.24 14.70
C SER A 166 13.84 -11.96 14.40
N THR A 167 13.57 -11.30 13.29
CA THR A 167 12.23 -10.98 12.78
C THR A 167 11.69 -12.14 11.95
N THR A 168 11.57 -13.31 12.56
CA THR A 168 10.78 -14.40 12.00
C THR A 168 9.33 -14.18 12.39
N GLY A 169 8.51 -13.75 11.44
CA GLY A 169 7.08 -13.57 11.62
C GLY A 169 6.61 -12.11 11.51
N SER A 170 5.31 -11.96 11.44
CA SER A 170 4.67 -10.66 11.28
C SER A 170 4.51 -9.93 12.61
N HIS A 171 4.84 -8.65 12.64
CA HIS A 171 4.62 -7.75 13.79
C HIS A 171 3.27 -7.02 13.72
N LEU A 172 2.38 -7.39 12.79
CA LEU A 172 1.07 -6.74 12.63
C LEU A 172 0.26 -6.74 13.93
N ARG A 173 0.24 -7.86 14.67
CA ARG A 173 -0.48 -7.92 15.94
C ARG A 173 0.05 -6.93 16.97
N ALA A 174 1.37 -6.76 17.05
CA ALA A 174 1.99 -5.79 17.96
C ALA A 174 1.70 -4.35 17.53
N LYS A 175 1.67 -4.08 16.22
CA LYS A 175 1.38 -2.74 15.68
C LYS A 175 -0.10 -2.36 15.83
N PHE A 176 -1.01 -3.32 15.77
CA PHE A 176 -2.46 -3.11 15.86
C PHE A 176 -3.07 -3.89 17.04
N PRO A 177 -2.73 -3.53 18.31
CA PRO A 177 -3.16 -4.28 19.47
C PRO A 177 -4.68 -4.24 19.71
N LEU A 178 -5.34 -3.19 19.23
CA LEU A 178 -6.80 -2.99 19.37
C LEU A 178 -7.61 -3.65 18.24
N LEU A 179 -6.94 -4.10 17.15
CA LEU A 179 -7.61 -4.77 16.06
C LEU A 179 -7.96 -6.21 16.48
N THR A 180 -9.13 -6.69 16.10
CA THR A 180 -9.54 -8.08 16.37
C THR A 180 -8.62 -9.08 15.68
N LYS A 181 -8.70 -10.35 16.06
CA LYS A 181 -7.96 -11.41 15.37
C LYS A 181 -8.32 -11.46 13.89
N ALA A 182 -9.63 -11.45 13.57
CA ALA A 182 -10.09 -11.45 12.19
C ALA A 182 -9.60 -10.20 11.40
N GLY A 183 -9.55 -9.03 12.05
CA GLY A 183 -9.00 -7.83 11.43
C GLY A 183 -7.50 -7.94 11.13
N VAL A 184 -6.71 -8.52 12.03
CA VAL A 184 -5.29 -8.79 11.79
C VAL A 184 -5.11 -9.83 10.69
N ASP A 185 -5.94 -10.87 10.67
CA ASP A 185 -5.90 -11.93 9.66
C ASP A 185 -6.21 -11.37 8.25
N LEU A 186 -7.22 -10.50 8.13
CA LEU A 186 -7.53 -9.80 6.88
C LEU A 186 -6.36 -8.91 6.43
N LEU A 187 -5.82 -8.09 7.33
CA LEU A 187 -4.69 -7.22 7.04
C LEU A 187 -3.46 -8.03 6.61
N ALA A 188 -3.17 -9.13 7.31
CA ALA A 188 -2.09 -10.05 6.97
C ALA A 188 -2.32 -10.72 5.60
N GLY A 189 -3.57 -11.07 5.28
CA GLY A 189 -3.95 -11.64 3.99
C GLY A 189 -3.70 -10.68 2.83
N LEU A 190 -4.06 -9.41 2.98
CA LEU A 190 -3.82 -8.35 1.99
C LEU A 190 -2.33 -7.99 1.84
N LEU A 191 -1.55 -8.10 2.92
CA LEU A 191 -0.13 -7.80 2.98
C LEU A 191 0.76 -9.05 2.89
N ARG A 192 0.30 -10.15 2.31
CA ARG A 192 1.17 -11.30 2.05
C ARG A 192 2.28 -10.93 1.09
N LEU A 193 3.52 -11.34 1.43
CA LEU A 193 4.70 -11.07 0.60
C LEU A 193 4.61 -11.81 -0.73
N ASP A 194 4.21 -13.09 -0.72
CA ASP A 194 3.96 -13.85 -1.95
C ASP A 194 2.67 -13.37 -2.62
N PRO A 195 2.76 -12.71 -3.79
CA PRO A 195 1.59 -12.20 -4.51
C PRO A 195 0.59 -13.31 -4.86
N LYS A 196 1.05 -14.55 -5.09
CA LYS A 196 0.19 -15.67 -5.48
C LYS A 196 -0.76 -16.11 -4.36
N THR A 197 -0.40 -15.87 -3.12
CA THR A 197 -1.21 -16.24 -1.95
C THR A 197 -1.92 -15.05 -1.33
N ARG A 198 -1.69 -13.85 -1.86
CA ARG A 198 -2.31 -12.61 -1.38
C ARG A 198 -3.80 -12.63 -1.62
N THR A 199 -4.57 -12.25 -0.60
CA THR A 199 -6.03 -12.22 -0.65
C THR A 199 -6.49 -11.22 -1.72
N SER A 200 -7.37 -11.67 -2.63
CA SER A 200 -7.96 -10.80 -3.65
C SER A 200 -8.95 -9.80 -3.03
N ALA A 201 -9.29 -8.73 -3.76
CA ALA A 201 -10.30 -7.79 -3.30
C ALA A 201 -11.68 -8.45 -3.13
N GLU A 202 -12.03 -9.39 -4.00
CA GLU A 202 -13.27 -10.15 -3.95
C GLU A 202 -13.35 -11.06 -2.73
N ASP A 203 -12.28 -11.85 -2.47
CA ASP A 203 -12.24 -12.74 -1.30
C ASP A 203 -12.22 -11.93 0.00
N ALA A 204 -11.52 -10.80 0.02
CA ALA A 204 -11.43 -9.92 1.18
C ALA A 204 -12.79 -9.39 1.62
N MET A 205 -13.71 -9.07 0.70
CA MET A 205 -15.09 -8.63 1.03
C MET A 205 -15.87 -9.67 1.83
N ASN A 206 -15.57 -10.95 1.64
CA ASN A 206 -16.26 -12.04 2.30
C ASN A 206 -15.64 -12.44 3.65
N HIS A 207 -14.59 -11.75 4.07
CA HIS A 207 -13.84 -12.07 5.29
C HIS A 207 -14.69 -11.91 6.56
N GLU A 208 -14.40 -12.74 7.58
CA GLU A 208 -15.09 -12.74 8.88
C GLU A 208 -15.03 -11.37 9.57
N PHE A 209 -13.98 -10.62 9.40
CA PHE A 209 -13.79 -9.27 9.94
C PHE A 209 -15.00 -8.35 9.73
N PHE A 210 -15.68 -8.45 8.59
CA PHE A 210 -16.86 -7.63 8.30
C PHE A 210 -18.15 -8.16 8.92
N ARG A 211 -18.12 -9.40 9.43
CA ARG A 211 -19.28 -10.06 10.07
C ARG A 211 -19.28 -9.93 11.58
N GLU A 212 -18.12 -9.67 12.19
CA GLU A 212 -17.99 -9.48 13.64
C GLU A 212 -18.36 -8.06 14.07
N GLU A 213 -18.73 -7.90 15.37
CA GLU A 213 -18.98 -6.57 15.94
C GLU A 213 -17.65 -5.80 16.24
N PRO A 214 -17.65 -4.46 16.08
CA PRO A 214 -18.74 -3.67 15.52
C PRO A 214 -18.89 -3.90 14.01
N ARG A 215 -20.12 -4.09 13.54
CA ARG A 215 -20.41 -4.26 12.11
C ARG A 215 -20.15 -2.98 11.33
N PRO A 216 -19.93 -3.08 10.00
CA PRO A 216 -19.87 -1.90 9.14
C PRO A 216 -21.10 -1.03 9.33
N LYS A 217 -20.92 0.27 9.47
CA LYS A 217 -22.02 1.25 9.48
C LYS A 217 -22.62 1.36 8.07
N ARG A 218 -23.86 1.81 8.00
CA ARG A 218 -24.43 2.28 6.74
C ARG A 218 -23.69 3.52 6.28
N GLU A 219 -23.52 3.69 4.96
CA GLU A 219 -22.75 4.81 4.40
C GLU A 219 -23.29 6.18 4.86
N GLU A 220 -24.63 6.33 4.95
CA GLU A 220 -25.26 7.57 5.38
C GLU A 220 -25.01 7.92 6.85
N MET A 221 -24.47 6.98 7.64
CA MET A 221 -24.12 7.17 9.04
C MET A 221 -22.64 7.51 9.25
N LEU A 222 -21.88 7.64 8.17
CA LEU A 222 -20.50 8.13 8.26
C LEU A 222 -20.49 9.62 8.63
N PRO A 223 -19.43 10.10 9.33
CA PRO A 223 -19.34 11.51 9.68
C PRO A 223 -19.29 12.38 8.42
N THR A 224 -19.91 13.54 8.48
CA THR A 224 -19.84 14.57 7.44
C THR A 224 -18.81 15.63 7.81
N PHE A 225 -18.15 16.18 6.82
CA PHE A 225 -17.07 17.13 7.02
C PHE A 225 -17.34 18.43 6.25
N PRO A 226 -16.90 19.60 6.76
CA PRO A 226 -17.01 20.85 6.03
C PRO A 226 -16.21 20.79 4.73
N SER A 227 -16.84 21.14 3.60
CA SER A 227 -16.14 21.20 2.32
C SER A 227 -15.03 22.24 2.36
N LYS A 228 -13.84 21.85 1.93
CA LYS A 228 -12.67 22.71 1.78
C LYS A 228 -12.46 23.20 0.34
N ALA A 229 -13.44 23.00 -0.54
CA ALA A 229 -13.41 23.48 -1.90
C ALA A 229 -13.19 25.00 -1.92
N GLY A 230 -12.12 25.44 -2.58
CA GLY A 230 -11.77 26.85 -2.68
C GLY A 230 -10.93 27.43 -1.52
N GLN A 231 -10.62 26.64 -0.48
CA GLN A 231 -9.66 27.07 0.55
C GLN A 231 -8.23 26.70 0.11
N GLU A 232 -7.32 27.68 0.18
CA GLU A 232 -5.89 27.38 0.02
C GLU A 232 -5.46 26.33 1.04
N LYS A 233 -4.86 25.25 0.54
CA LYS A 233 -4.33 24.18 1.41
C LYS A 233 -3.25 24.82 2.32
N ARG A 234 -3.59 25.12 3.56
CA ARG A 234 -2.57 25.30 4.60
C ARG A 234 -1.85 23.96 4.73
N ARG A 235 -0.70 23.82 4.07
CA ARG A 235 0.19 22.69 4.27
C ARG A 235 0.53 22.65 5.76
N ARG A 236 -0.01 21.68 6.50
CA ARG A 236 0.51 21.35 7.83
C ARG A 236 1.96 20.91 7.63
N ALA A 237 2.89 21.54 8.35
CA ALA A 237 4.33 21.31 8.24
C ALA A 237 4.80 19.89 8.62
N PHE A 238 3.88 18.96 8.88
CA PHE A 238 4.17 17.65 9.47
C PHE A 238 3.69 16.43 8.67
N SER A 239 3.06 16.59 7.51
CA SER A 239 2.77 15.42 6.67
C SER A 239 3.83 15.34 5.58
N PRO A 240 4.84 14.47 5.71
CA PRO A 240 5.84 14.31 4.67
C PRO A 240 5.15 13.82 3.41
N GLY A 241 5.41 14.48 2.28
CA GLY A 241 4.98 13.97 0.98
C GLY A 241 5.63 12.64 0.71
N ALA A 242 4.87 11.66 0.16
CA ALA A 242 5.46 10.41 -0.26
C ALA A 242 6.53 10.67 -1.34
N PRO A 243 7.71 10.04 -1.27
CA PRO A 243 8.75 10.22 -2.27
C PRO A 243 8.27 9.77 -3.65
N VAL A 244 8.55 10.55 -4.67
CA VAL A 244 8.29 10.23 -6.07
C VAL A 244 9.60 9.77 -6.71
N ARG A 245 9.56 8.79 -7.61
CA ARG A 245 10.75 8.34 -8.32
C ARG A 245 11.32 9.50 -9.16
N GLY A 246 12.55 9.86 -8.91
CA GLY A 246 13.20 11.05 -9.50
C GLY A 246 13.73 12.02 -8.44
N ASP A 247 13.15 12.01 -7.24
CA ASP A 247 13.69 12.67 -6.07
C ASP A 247 14.69 11.74 -5.33
N ALA A 248 15.43 10.91 -6.08
CA ALA A 248 16.38 9.99 -5.49
C ALA A 248 17.44 10.82 -4.75
N PRO A 249 17.50 10.77 -3.41
CA PRO A 249 18.67 11.27 -2.73
C PRO A 249 19.84 10.41 -3.19
N VAL A 250 20.94 11.05 -3.46
CA VAL A 250 22.25 10.39 -3.52
C VAL A 250 22.34 9.44 -2.33
N LEU A 251 22.68 8.18 -2.60
CA LEU A 251 22.87 7.16 -1.57
C LEU A 251 24.02 7.59 -0.65
N GLU A 252 23.76 8.48 0.27
CA GLU A 252 24.65 8.76 1.39
C GLU A 252 24.13 8.01 2.61
N GLY A 253 24.85 6.96 2.98
CA GLY A 253 24.81 6.38 4.32
C GLY A 253 24.00 5.11 4.46
N VAL A 254 24.69 4.18 5.04
CA VAL A 254 24.19 2.98 5.71
C VAL A 254 22.97 3.34 6.56
N VAL A 255 21.84 2.65 6.33
CA VAL A 255 20.68 2.73 7.23
C VAL A 255 21.11 2.05 8.54
N GLU A 256 21.55 2.83 9.52
CA GLU A 256 21.80 2.32 10.88
C GLU A 256 20.48 1.75 11.43
N GLY A 257 20.44 0.44 11.65
CA GLY A 257 19.32 -0.25 12.27
C GLY A 257 18.29 -0.87 11.32
N GLY A 258 18.47 -0.82 10.00
CA GLY A 258 17.58 -1.45 9.03
C GLY A 258 17.78 -2.97 8.91
N VAL A 259 16.79 -3.64 8.28
CA VAL A 259 16.83 -5.08 7.99
C VAL A 259 17.95 -5.46 7.03
N PHE A 260 18.48 -4.50 6.28
CA PHE A 260 19.57 -4.71 5.33
C PHE A 260 20.91 -4.25 5.91
N THR A 261 21.87 -5.16 6.01
CA THR A 261 23.24 -4.89 6.38
C THR A 261 24.14 -5.05 5.17
N GLY A 262 24.41 -3.98 4.47
CA GLY A 262 25.28 -3.95 3.30
C GLY A 262 24.52 -4.15 2.00
N VAL A 263 24.74 -3.23 1.11
CA VAL A 263 24.27 -3.27 -0.27
C VAL A 263 25.54 -3.24 -1.11
N ASP A 264 25.66 -4.16 -2.06
CA ASP A 264 26.76 -4.15 -3.01
C ASP A 264 26.58 -2.96 -3.94
N GLU A 265 27.35 -1.88 -3.76
CA GLU A 265 27.20 -0.60 -4.47
C GLU A 265 27.28 -0.77 -5.99
N GLU A 266 28.10 -1.70 -6.48
CA GLU A 266 28.19 -1.99 -7.91
C GLU A 266 26.93 -2.66 -8.47
N ALA A 267 26.24 -3.47 -7.67
CA ALA A 267 25.03 -4.16 -8.09
C ALA A 267 23.76 -3.28 -8.03
N VAL A 268 23.70 -2.33 -7.09
CA VAL A 268 22.56 -1.43 -6.89
C VAL A 268 22.56 -0.27 -7.87
N GLY A 269 23.73 0.26 -8.21
CA GLY A 269 23.88 1.38 -9.14
C GLY A 269 23.31 1.07 -10.54
N ALA A 270 23.47 -0.15 -11.00
CA ALA A 270 23.02 -0.55 -12.32
C ALA A 270 21.53 -0.93 -12.43
N GLY A 271 20.94 -1.45 -11.36
CA GLY A 271 19.56 -1.97 -11.35
C GLY A 271 18.49 -0.94 -11.00
N PHE A 272 18.75 -0.10 -10.04
CA PHE A 272 17.79 0.89 -9.55
C PHE A 272 17.85 2.24 -10.27
N ALA A 273 18.99 2.60 -10.84
CA ALA A 273 19.20 3.89 -11.50
C ALA A 273 19.02 3.87 -13.02
N LEU A 274 19.08 2.71 -13.68
CA LEU A 274 19.35 2.63 -15.12
C LEU A 274 18.29 1.96 -15.97
N ARG A 275 17.02 2.27 -15.80
CA ARG A 275 16.07 2.07 -16.89
C ARG A 275 15.27 3.33 -17.16
N MET A 276 15.95 4.44 -17.32
CA MET A 276 15.49 5.50 -18.20
C MET A 276 15.84 5.06 -19.63
N GLY A 277 14.98 4.26 -20.23
CA GLY A 277 15.06 3.96 -21.66
C GLY A 277 14.86 5.25 -22.44
N ARG A 278 15.73 5.49 -23.39
CA ARG A 278 15.51 6.43 -24.48
C ARG A 278 14.24 6.08 -25.24
#